data_9839664c6db0cc68ef040e42b4402f9d
#
_entry.id   9839664c6db0cc68ef040e42b4402f9d
#
_cell.length_a   1.000
_cell.length_b   1.000
_cell.length_c   1.000
_cell.angle_alpha   90.00
_cell.angle_beta   90.00
_cell.angle_gamma   90.00
#
_symmetry.space_group_name_H-M   'P 1'
#
loop_
_entity.id
_entity.type
_entity.pdbx_description
1 polymer ?
#
loop_
_entity_poly.entity_id
_entity_poly.type
_entity_poly.pdbx_seq_one_letter_code
_entity_poly.pdbx_strand_id
1 'polypeptide(L)'
;MTFDSDNYSAEGNPSLQSQNISQEQRFQNLRQVLNVFSRRHFSPYKVLVNRKARTVVILNPKVGTTSFRNLATRAYLEVLGAKDASEGRYKLFKKARYFPFASPHDYYHAFAHPHEYNFYCFVRNPYARLKSAWVDKFANGHEYGYPHSIRGKLLRNIRRFASSHQLPGSVPKTLVPFSTFVSYIDSQQDGKRNHHWDVQHEVLMTDAIHYSHIYKMEGQFIQGVTSIFDRLGIAESWTTQAMEKPRNESKKVNEAIFTPKLAEQAKRIYARDFQIFGYDVDSWQGM
;
A
#
# COMPACT_ATOMS: atom_id res chain seq x y z
N MET A 1 0.78 -39.34 4.95
CA MET A 1 2.01 -38.87 4.31
C MET A 1 2.78 -38.09 5.35
N THR A 2 3.71 -38.75 5.99
CA THR A 2 4.63 -38.23 7.00
C THR A 2 5.68 -37.39 6.31
N PHE A 3 5.83 -36.13 6.75
CA PHE A 3 6.92 -35.28 6.28
C PHE A 3 8.21 -35.67 6.98
N ASP A 4 9.14 -36.21 6.21
CA ASP A 4 10.51 -36.49 6.63
C ASP A 4 11.24 -35.13 6.86
N SER A 5 11.67 -34.91 8.10
CA SER A 5 12.35 -33.69 8.57
C SER A 5 13.88 -33.74 8.49
N ASP A 6 14.45 -34.79 7.88
CA ASP A 6 15.89 -35.04 7.99
C ASP A 6 16.62 -34.94 6.65
N ASN A 7 16.74 -33.74 6.08
CA ASN A 7 17.78 -33.42 5.10
C ASN A 7 18.03 -31.93 4.95
N TYR A 8 18.46 -31.26 6.03
CA TYR A 8 19.20 -30.03 5.95
C TYR A 8 20.61 -30.25 6.51
N SER A 9 21.51 -30.65 5.63
CA SER A 9 22.94 -30.70 5.93
C SER A 9 23.42 -29.29 6.29
N ALA A 10 23.89 -29.15 7.53
CA ALA A 10 24.55 -27.98 8.06
C ALA A 10 25.94 -27.84 7.41
N GLU A 11 26.03 -27.14 6.29
CA GLU A 11 27.32 -26.64 5.81
C GLU A 11 27.39 -25.13 5.95
N GLY A 12 28.32 -24.68 6.78
CA GLY A 12 28.90 -23.34 6.74
C GLY A 12 28.07 -22.22 7.33
N ASN A 13 27.76 -22.28 8.62
CA ASN A 13 27.32 -21.10 9.36
C ASN A 13 28.58 -20.30 9.75
N PRO A 14 28.90 -19.13 9.11
CA PRO A 14 29.90 -18.24 9.67
C PRO A 14 29.36 -17.81 11.01
N SER A 15 30.11 -18.07 12.05
CA SER A 15 29.85 -17.77 13.46
C SER A 15 29.02 -16.49 13.60
N LEU A 16 27.77 -16.63 13.99
CA LEU A 16 26.99 -15.58 14.63
C LEU A 16 27.72 -15.22 15.90
N GLN A 17 28.71 -14.33 15.79
CA GLN A 17 29.17 -13.55 16.93
C GLN A 17 27.91 -12.86 17.45
N SER A 18 27.35 -13.38 18.53
CA SER A 18 26.32 -12.72 19.31
C SER A 18 26.93 -11.40 19.77
N GLN A 19 26.78 -10.34 18.97
CA GLN A 19 27.09 -9.00 19.42
C GLN A 19 26.29 -8.80 20.70
N ASN A 20 26.98 -8.61 21.81
CA ASN A 20 26.38 -8.28 23.08
C ASN A 20 25.71 -6.90 22.95
N ILE A 21 24.48 -6.92 22.42
CA ILE A 21 23.66 -5.72 22.28
C ILE A 21 23.38 -5.23 23.69
N SER A 22 23.76 -3.99 23.99
CA SER A 22 23.56 -3.38 25.31
C SER A 22 22.06 -3.36 25.67
N GLN A 23 21.75 -3.31 26.94
CA GLN A 23 20.37 -3.22 27.43
C GLN A 23 19.68 -1.97 26.86
N GLU A 24 20.38 -0.85 26.79
CA GLU A 24 19.91 0.38 26.18
C GLU A 24 19.54 0.18 24.70
N GLN A 25 20.40 -0.46 23.92
CA GLN A 25 20.12 -0.74 22.52
C GLN A 25 18.90 -1.64 22.32
N ARG A 26 18.72 -2.65 23.19
CA ARG A 26 17.52 -3.51 23.18
C ARG A 26 16.25 -2.70 23.46
N PHE A 27 16.32 -1.77 24.39
CA PHE A 27 15.22 -0.88 24.73
C PHE A 27 14.87 0.06 23.57
N GLN A 28 15.86 0.65 22.92
CA GLN A 28 15.67 1.52 21.75
C GLN A 28 15.07 0.73 20.58
N ASN A 29 15.53 -0.48 20.32
CA ASN A 29 14.99 -1.35 19.28
C ASN A 29 13.51 -1.69 19.53
N LEU A 30 13.15 -2.04 20.77
CA LEU A 30 11.77 -2.31 21.16
C LEU A 30 10.89 -1.06 21.01
N ARG A 31 11.37 0.10 21.44
CA ARG A 31 10.67 1.38 21.30
C ARG A 31 10.37 1.70 19.83
N GLN A 32 11.32 1.48 18.94
CA GLN A 32 11.13 1.67 17.50
C GLN A 32 10.05 0.73 16.93
N VAL A 33 10.09 -0.54 17.28
CA VAL A 33 9.07 -1.53 16.89
C VAL A 33 7.68 -1.10 17.36
N LEU A 34 7.56 -0.73 18.63
CA LEU A 34 6.29 -0.28 19.21
C LEU A 34 5.77 0.99 18.53
N ASN A 35 6.66 1.94 18.22
CA ASN A 35 6.28 3.16 17.50
C ASN A 35 5.66 2.85 16.14
N VAL A 36 6.22 1.92 15.37
CA VAL A 36 5.67 1.52 14.07
C VAL A 36 4.41 0.68 14.21
N PHE A 37 4.42 -0.34 15.09
CA PHE A 37 3.32 -1.30 15.20
C PHE A 37 2.06 -0.71 15.83
N SER A 38 2.18 0.32 16.66
CA SER A 38 1.04 1.04 17.23
C SER A 38 0.34 1.97 16.25
N ARG A 39 0.95 2.25 15.08
CA ARG A 39 0.35 3.15 14.10
C ARG A 39 -0.92 2.55 13.50
N ARG A 40 -1.96 3.35 13.41
CA ARG A 40 -3.27 2.94 12.90
C ARG A 40 -3.21 2.29 11.51
N HIS A 41 -2.33 2.77 10.65
CA HIS A 41 -2.21 2.28 9.29
C HIS A 41 -1.24 1.11 9.15
N PHE A 42 -0.51 0.78 10.22
CA PHE A 42 0.31 -0.42 10.21
C PHE A 42 -0.57 -1.67 10.07
N SER A 43 -0.16 -2.53 9.19
CA SER A 43 -0.79 -3.85 9.03
C SER A 43 0.17 -4.79 8.33
N PRO A 44 0.42 -5.98 8.87
CA PRO A 44 1.34 -6.95 8.28
C PRO A 44 1.04 -7.25 6.81
N TYR A 45 -0.23 -7.32 6.41
CA TYR A 45 -0.59 -7.60 5.01
C TYR A 45 -0.26 -6.46 4.03
N LYS A 46 0.14 -5.28 4.53
CA LYS A 46 0.60 -4.15 3.73
C LYS A 46 2.12 -4.04 3.69
N VAL A 47 2.82 -4.89 4.40
CA VAL A 47 4.27 -4.86 4.52
C VAL A 47 4.83 -6.17 4.01
N LEU A 48 5.68 -6.10 2.99
CA LEU A 48 6.47 -7.23 2.53
C LEU A 48 7.83 -7.13 3.21
N VAL A 49 8.25 -8.19 3.88
CA VAL A 49 9.60 -8.30 4.45
C VAL A 49 10.29 -9.51 3.84
N ASN A 50 11.48 -9.31 3.30
CA ASN A 50 12.37 -10.40 2.93
C ASN A 50 13.67 -10.24 3.75
N ARG A 51 13.86 -11.12 4.72
CA ARG A 51 14.99 -11.08 5.63
C ARG A 51 16.31 -11.39 4.93
N LYS A 52 16.31 -12.36 4.01
CA LYS A 52 17.52 -12.76 3.26
C LYS A 52 18.02 -11.61 2.37
N ALA A 53 17.13 -10.95 1.67
CA ALA A 53 17.44 -9.81 0.81
C ALA A 53 17.53 -8.47 1.57
N ARG A 54 17.31 -8.47 2.89
CA ARG A 54 17.26 -7.23 3.70
C ARG A 54 16.37 -6.16 3.08
N THR A 55 15.20 -6.55 2.64
CA THR A 55 14.28 -5.69 1.88
C THR A 55 12.91 -5.64 2.53
N VAL A 56 12.39 -4.44 2.68
CA VAL A 56 11.03 -4.16 3.16
C VAL A 56 10.30 -3.30 2.13
N VAL A 57 9.09 -3.70 1.75
CA VAL A 57 8.22 -2.88 0.89
C VAL A 57 6.93 -2.57 1.63
N ILE A 58 6.65 -1.28 1.81
CA ILE A 58 5.40 -0.83 2.43
C ILE A 58 4.41 -0.43 1.35
N LEU A 59 3.26 -1.08 1.36
CA LEU A 59 2.24 -0.94 0.33
C LEU A 59 1.28 0.21 0.66
N ASN A 60 1.30 1.22 -0.18
CA ASN A 60 0.38 2.35 -0.13
C ASN A 60 -0.84 2.09 -1.02
N PRO A 61 -2.08 2.19 -0.54
CA PRO A 61 -3.26 2.01 -1.37
C PRO A 61 -3.37 3.03 -2.52
N LYS A 62 -3.91 2.58 -3.66
CA LYS A 62 -4.17 3.39 -4.86
C LYS A 62 -2.94 3.81 -5.67
N VAL A 63 -1.81 3.14 -5.43
CA VAL A 63 -0.53 3.33 -6.13
C VAL A 63 -0.04 2.04 -6.83
N GLY A 64 -0.91 1.30 -7.48
CA GLY A 64 -0.53 0.04 -8.14
C GLY A 64 -0.30 -1.14 -7.19
N THR A 65 -0.68 -1.03 -5.92
CA THR A 65 -0.46 -2.03 -4.87
C THR A 65 -0.96 -3.43 -5.24
N THR A 66 -2.12 -3.53 -5.90
CA THR A 66 -2.67 -4.82 -6.33
C THR A 66 -1.80 -5.45 -7.41
N SER A 67 -1.31 -4.65 -8.35
CA SER A 67 -0.43 -5.11 -9.43
C SER A 67 0.90 -5.59 -8.85
N PHE A 68 1.54 -4.77 -8.01
CA PHE A 68 2.79 -5.14 -7.34
C PHE A 68 2.65 -6.43 -6.52
N ARG A 69 1.61 -6.53 -5.69
CA ARG A 69 1.36 -7.72 -4.87
C ARG A 69 1.14 -8.97 -5.72
N ASN A 70 0.37 -8.86 -6.78
CA ASN A 70 0.08 -9.97 -7.68
C ASN A 70 1.36 -10.48 -8.34
N LEU A 71 2.21 -9.58 -8.80
CA LEU A 71 3.49 -9.92 -9.41
C LEU A 71 4.43 -10.58 -8.40
N ALA A 72 4.62 -9.96 -7.25
CA ALA A 72 5.47 -10.51 -6.19
C ALA A 72 5.00 -11.90 -5.74
N THR A 73 3.68 -12.12 -5.61
CA THR A 73 3.13 -13.43 -5.24
C THR A 73 3.40 -14.48 -6.31
N ARG A 74 3.23 -14.15 -7.59
CA ARG A 74 3.49 -15.08 -8.69
C ARG A 74 4.96 -15.45 -8.80
N ALA A 75 5.82 -14.44 -8.79
CA ALA A 75 7.26 -14.64 -8.85
C ALA A 75 7.76 -15.56 -7.73
N TYR A 76 7.23 -15.39 -6.54
CA TYR A 76 7.58 -16.27 -5.42
C TYR A 76 7.11 -17.71 -5.61
N LEU A 77 5.89 -17.92 -6.05
CA LEU A 77 5.37 -19.27 -6.29
C LEU A 77 6.22 -20.02 -7.32
N GLU A 78 6.78 -19.31 -8.30
CA GLU A 78 7.70 -19.88 -9.27
C GLU A 78 9.05 -20.24 -8.63
N VAL A 79 9.63 -19.35 -7.82
CA VAL A 79 10.88 -19.62 -7.08
C VAL A 79 10.74 -20.85 -6.17
N LEU A 80 9.56 -21.11 -5.63
CA LEU A 80 9.26 -22.31 -4.84
C LEU A 80 9.03 -23.57 -5.70
N GLY A 81 9.26 -23.49 -7.02
CA GLY A 81 9.04 -24.63 -7.93
C GLY A 81 7.57 -25.01 -8.13
N ALA A 82 6.65 -24.15 -7.68
CA ALA A 82 5.22 -24.31 -7.93
C ALA A 82 4.90 -23.97 -9.39
N LYS A 83 5.46 -24.74 -10.34
CA LYS A 83 5.23 -24.59 -11.79
C LYS A 83 3.75 -24.59 -12.18
N ASP A 84 2.91 -25.15 -11.34
CA ASP A 84 1.46 -25.03 -11.36
C ASP A 84 0.98 -24.19 -10.18
N ALA A 85 1.40 -22.93 -10.15
CA ALA A 85 0.62 -21.93 -9.41
C ALA A 85 -0.75 -21.86 -10.10
N SER A 86 -1.46 -22.99 -10.11
CA SER A 86 -2.83 -23.11 -10.59
C SER A 86 -3.58 -21.92 -9.99
N GLU A 87 -4.46 -21.33 -10.77
CA GLU A 87 -5.27 -20.19 -10.37
C GLU A 87 -5.90 -20.37 -8.97
N GLY A 88 -5.99 -21.62 -8.49
CA GLY A 88 -6.45 -22.01 -7.16
C GLY A 88 -5.48 -21.68 -6.02
N ARG A 89 -4.16 -21.96 -6.13
CA ARG A 89 -3.17 -21.59 -5.09
C ARG A 89 -2.99 -20.08 -5.02
N TYR A 90 -2.94 -19.40 -6.17
CA TYR A 90 -2.95 -17.94 -6.23
C TYR A 90 -4.19 -17.35 -5.57
N LYS A 91 -5.39 -17.94 -5.79
CA LYS A 91 -6.63 -17.51 -5.13
C LYS A 91 -6.58 -17.74 -3.62
N LEU A 92 -5.94 -18.80 -3.13
CA LEU A 92 -5.72 -19.06 -1.70
C LEU A 92 -4.81 -18.00 -1.06
N PHE A 93 -3.68 -17.66 -1.67
CA PHE A 93 -2.80 -16.60 -1.19
C PHE A 93 -3.47 -15.22 -1.26
N LYS A 94 -4.25 -14.94 -2.30
CA LYS A 94 -5.06 -13.74 -2.40
C LYS A 94 -6.12 -13.65 -1.31
N LYS A 95 -6.77 -14.78 -0.94
CA LYS A 95 -7.73 -14.86 0.16
C LYS A 95 -7.07 -14.74 1.53
N ALA A 96 -5.90 -15.32 1.73
CA ALA A 96 -5.18 -15.26 3.00
C ALA A 96 -4.72 -13.85 3.37
N ARG A 97 -4.72 -12.90 2.42
CA ARG A 97 -4.33 -11.49 2.61
C ARG A 97 -2.93 -11.29 3.23
N TYR A 98 -2.13 -12.34 3.29
CA TYR A 98 -0.77 -12.31 3.81
C TYR A 98 0.22 -12.36 2.67
N PHE A 99 1.31 -11.62 2.80
CA PHE A 99 2.51 -11.97 2.05
C PHE A 99 3.07 -13.24 2.68
N PRO A 100 3.25 -14.32 1.91
CA PRO A 100 3.67 -15.60 2.47
C PRO A 100 5.14 -15.63 2.91
N PHE A 101 5.78 -14.46 3.08
CA PHE A 101 7.23 -14.34 3.11
C PHE A 101 7.81 -13.93 4.45
N ALA A 102 6.99 -13.50 5.38
CA ALA A 102 7.50 -12.98 6.63
C ALA A 102 6.78 -13.61 7.82
N SER A 103 7.56 -14.16 8.71
CA SER A 103 7.11 -14.54 10.05
C SER A 103 6.96 -13.30 10.94
N PRO A 104 6.25 -13.37 12.06
CA PRO A 104 6.24 -12.29 13.06
C PRO A 104 7.64 -11.86 13.50
N HIS A 105 8.57 -12.81 13.55
CA HIS A 105 9.97 -12.56 13.88
C HIS A 105 10.68 -11.72 12.80
N ASP A 106 10.37 -11.94 11.52
CA ASP A 106 10.96 -11.15 10.43
C ASP A 106 10.49 -9.69 10.46
N TYR A 107 9.21 -9.46 10.76
CA TYR A 107 8.70 -8.10 10.99
C TYR A 107 9.39 -7.43 12.18
N TYR A 108 9.46 -8.13 13.31
CA TYR A 108 10.15 -7.61 14.48
C TYR A 108 11.59 -7.24 14.14
N HIS A 109 12.35 -8.14 13.54
CA HIS A 109 13.75 -7.91 13.18
C HIS A 109 13.92 -6.71 12.24
N ALA A 110 13.09 -6.60 11.20
CA ALA A 110 13.19 -5.50 10.24
C ALA A 110 12.97 -4.13 10.88
N PHE A 111 12.01 -4.03 11.80
CA PHE A 111 11.71 -2.76 12.45
C PHE A 111 12.54 -2.48 13.70
N ALA A 112 13.12 -3.51 14.33
CA ALA A 112 14.08 -3.37 15.42
C ALA A 112 15.48 -2.95 14.90
N HIS A 113 15.83 -3.35 13.69
CA HIS A 113 17.12 -3.09 13.05
C HIS A 113 16.97 -2.42 11.68
N PRO A 114 16.30 -1.26 11.58
CA PRO A 114 15.93 -0.66 10.30
C PRO A 114 17.14 -0.30 9.43
N HIS A 115 18.31 -0.02 10.03
CA HIS A 115 19.56 0.29 9.32
C HIS A 115 20.14 -0.91 8.55
N GLU A 116 19.72 -2.13 8.88
CA GLU A 116 20.11 -3.33 8.15
C GLU A 116 19.25 -3.59 6.92
N TYR A 117 18.16 -2.85 6.73
CA TYR A 117 17.18 -3.08 5.68
C TYR A 117 17.04 -1.88 4.74
N ASN A 118 16.73 -2.20 3.49
CA ASN A 118 16.30 -1.22 2.52
C ASN A 118 14.78 -1.16 2.50
N PHE A 119 14.23 0.00 2.83
CA PHE A 119 12.80 0.25 2.83
C PHE A 119 12.36 0.93 1.54
N TYR A 120 11.33 0.39 0.91
CA TYR A 120 10.78 0.88 -0.33
C TYR A 120 9.29 1.14 -0.21
N CYS A 121 8.81 2.15 -0.91
CA CYS A 121 7.39 2.36 -1.13
C CYS A 121 7.12 3.04 -2.47
N PHE A 122 5.84 3.04 -2.85
CA PHE A 122 5.34 3.80 -3.98
C PHE A 122 4.40 4.90 -3.48
N VAL A 123 4.50 6.08 -4.09
CA VAL A 123 3.59 7.20 -3.88
C VAL A 123 2.93 7.59 -5.19
N ARG A 124 1.85 8.33 -5.11
CA ARG A 124 1.12 8.83 -6.26
C ARG A 124 0.78 10.29 -6.06
N ASN A 125 0.69 11.05 -7.15
CA ASN A 125 0.18 12.40 -7.12
C ASN A 125 -1.12 12.45 -6.28
N PRO A 126 -1.23 13.35 -5.27
CA PRO A 126 -2.37 13.37 -4.36
C PRO A 126 -3.72 13.52 -5.07
N TYR A 127 -3.81 14.34 -6.12
CA TYR A 127 -5.04 14.49 -6.90
C TYR A 127 -5.41 13.19 -7.64
N ALA A 128 -4.44 12.58 -8.32
CA ALA A 128 -4.65 11.34 -9.03
C ALA A 128 -5.02 10.18 -8.09
N ARG A 129 -4.43 10.15 -6.89
CA ARG A 129 -4.74 9.18 -5.85
C ARG A 129 -6.15 9.38 -5.30
N LEU A 130 -6.55 10.62 -5.03
CA LEU A 130 -7.89 10.98 -4.56
C LEU A 130 -8.96 10.60 -5.60
N LYS A 131 -8.77 10.98 -6.88
CA LYS A 131 -9.63 10.57 -8.00
C LYS A 131 -9.75 9.04 -8.07
N SER A 132 -8.63 8.32 -7.99
CA SER A 132 -8.61 6.85 -8.01
C SER A 132 -9.35 6.22 -6.83
N ALA A 133 -9.30 6.82 -5.64
CA ALA A 133 -10.03 6.34 -4.48
C ALA A 133 -11.55 6.51 -4.66
N TRP A 134 -11.98 7.66 -5.16
CA TRP A 134 -13.38 7.96 -5.47
C TRP A 134 -13.93 7.04 -6.55
N VAL A 135 -13.21 6.87 -7.68
CA VAL A 135 -13.64 5.99 -8.78
C VAL A 135 -13.81 4.55 -8.30
N ASP A 136 -12.87 4.03 -7.53
CA ASP A 136 -12.94 2.66 -7.02
C ASP A 136 -14.09 2.45 -6.02
N LYS A 137 -14.41 3.44 -5.21
CA LYS A 137 -15.36 3.26 -4.11
C LYS A 137 -16.77 3.76 -4.41
N PHE A 138 -16.91 4.82 -5.24
CA PHE A 138 -18.14 5.57 -5.32
C PHE A 138 -18.62 5.93 -6.74
N ALA A 139 -17.71 6.05 -7.74
CA ALA A 139 -18.09 6.47 -9.08
C ALA A 139 -18.70 5.33 -9.93
N ASN A 140 -18.25 4.10 -9.72
CA ASN A 140 -18.78 2.96 -10.42
C ASN A 140 -19.99 2.40 -9.66
N GLY A 141 -21.16 2.50 -10.26
CA GLY A 141 -22.44 2.01 -9.73
C GLY A 141 -22.55 0.49 -9.67
N HIS A 142 -21.46 -0.20 -9.32
CA HIS A 142 -21.55 -1.62 -9.04
C HIS A 142 -22.52 -1.83 -7.88
N GLU A 143 -23.49 -2.68 -8.07
CA GLU A 143 -24.40 -3.12 -7.05
C GLU A 143 -23.62 -3.37 -5.77
N TYR A 144 -23.89 -2.53 -4.77
CA TYR A 144 -23.31 -2.68 -3.44
C TYR A 144 -23.92 -3.92 -2.83
N GLY A 145 -23.38 -5.08 -3.22
CA GLY A 145 -23.72 -6.33 -2.59
C GLY A 145 -23.48 -6.19 -1.08
N TYR A 146 -24.53 -6.41 -0.35
CA TYR A 146 -24.63 -6.48 1.10
C TYR A 146 -24.40 -5.17 1.90
N PRO A 147 -25.43 -4.74 2.64
CA PRO A 147 -25.38 -3.59 3.55
C PRO A 147 -24.28 -3.66 4.60
N HIS A 148 -23.84 -4.87 4.94
CA HIS A 148 -22.82 -5.14 5.96
C HIS A 148 -21.38 -5.14 5.41
N SER A 149 -21.18 -5.00 4.11
CA SER A 149 -19.84 -4.91 3.53
C SER A 149 -19.12 -3.63 4.00
N ILE A 150 -17.78 -3.64 3.99
CA ILE A 150 -16.96 -2.46 4.29
C ILE A 150 -17.35 -1.28 3.39
N ARG A 151 -17.65 -1.54 2.11
CA ARG A 151 -18.10 -0.53 1.15
C ARG A 151 -19.47 0.03 1.53
N GLY A 152 -20.41 -0.80 1.94
CA GLY A 152 -21.73 -0.38 2.43
C GLY A 152 -21.63 0.49 3.68
N LYS A 153 -20.73 0.17 4.61
CA LYS A 153 -20.46 1.01 5.81
C LYS A 153 -19.91 2.38 5.43
N LEU A 154 -18.95 2.44 4.51
CA LEU A 154 -18.39 3.71 4.01
C LEU A 154 -19.48 4.56 3.34
N LEU A 155 -20.30 3.96 2.51
CA LEU A 155 -21.40 4.66 1.83
C LEU A 155 -22.43 5.22 2.82
N ARG A 156 -22.80 4.47 3.86
CA ARG A 156 -23.69 4.97 4.91
C ARG A 156 -23.09 6.17 5.65
N ASN A 157 -21.81 6.13 5.96
CA ASN A 157 -21.13 7.22 6.67
C ASN A 157 -21.12 8.50 5.84
N ILE A 158 -20.76 8.41 4.56
CA ILE A 158 -20.72 9.60 3.70
C ILE A 158 -22.09 10.15 3.38
N ARG A 159 -23.13 9.31 3.28
CA ARG A 159 -24.51 9.77 3.12
C ARG A 159 -25.04 10.48 4.35
N ARG A 160 -24.74 9.96 5.54
CA ARG A 160 -25.10 10.62 6.81
C ARG A 160 -24.44 11.99 6.90
N PHE A 161 -23.14 12.05 6.56
CA PHE A 161 -22.42 13.33 6.50
C PHE A 161 -23.06 14.29 5.51
N ALA A 162 -23.36 13.85 4.29
CA ALA A 162 -23.99 14.69 3.27
C ALA A 162 -25.36 15.25 3.73
N SER A 163 -26.19 14.40 4.35
CA SER A 163 -27.49 14.83 4.88
C SER A 163 -27.34 15.85 6.01
N SER A 164 -26.41 15.64 6.94
CA SER A 164 -26.21 16.55 8.08
C SER A 164 -25.60 17.90 7.69
N HIS A 165 -24.97 18.02 6.53
CA HIS A 165 -24.32 19.23 6.02
C HIS A 165 -25.08 19.85 4.84
N GLN A 166 -26.29 19.41 4.54
CA GLN A 166 -27.11 19.89 3.42
C GLN A 166 -26.34 19.97 2.10
N LEU A 167 -25.42 19.01 1.86
CA LEU A 167 -24.64 18.98 0.64
C LEU A 167 -25.54 18.60 -0.54
N PRO A 168 -25.34 19.25 -1.72
CA PRO A 168 -26.20 19.05 -2.88
C PRO A 168 -26.25 17.60 -3.29
N GLY A 169 -27.48 17.15 -3.49
CA GLY A 169 -27.78 15.94 -4.19
C GLY A 169 -28.22 14.80 -3.30
N SER A 170 -29.52 14.50 -3.43
CA SER A 170 -29.99 13.13 -3.33
C SER A 170 -29.22 12.37 -4.40
N VAL A 171 -28.08 11.87 -4.02
CA VAL A 171 -27.26 11.04 -4.86
C VAL A 171 -28.10 9.81 -5.23
N PRO A 172 -28.17 9.39 -6.49
CA PRO A 172 -28.71 8.09 -6.84
C PRO A 172 -28.14 7.05 -5.87
N LYS A 173 -28.95 6.06 -5.48
CA LYS A 173 -28.65 5.13 -4.36
C LYS A 173 -27.23 4.52 -4.32
N THR A 174 -26.45 4.69 -5.36
CA THR A 174 -25.13 4.06 -5.57
C THR A 174 -23.98 5.02 -5.78
N LEU A 175 -24.21 6.28 -6.14
CA LEU A 175 -23.16 7.25 -6.45
C LEU A 175 -23.04 8.32 -5.37
N VAL A 176 -21.81 8.76 -5.11
CA VAL A 176 -21.48 9.91 -4.28
C VAL A 176 -20.78 10.91 -5.18
N PRO A 177 -21.27 12.17 -5.29
CA PRO A 177 -20.59 13.20 -6.05
C PRO A 177 -19.15 13.41 -5.55
N PHE A 178 -18.22 13.69 -6.46
CA PHE A 178 -16.82 13.92 -6.08
C PHE A 178 -16.66 15.07 -5.08
N SER A 179 -17.42 16.15 -5.26
CA SER A 179 -17.46 17.29 -4.34
C SER A 179 -17.87 16.89 -2.91
N THR A 180 -18.92 16.06 -2.78
CA THR A 180 -19.35 15.53 -1.48
C THR A 180 -18.28 14.63 -0.86
N PHE A 181 -17.60 13.82 -1.67
CA PHE A 181 -16.50 12.97 -1.20
C PHE A 181 -15.32 13.80 -0.69
N VAL A 182 -14.91 14.86 -1.41
CA VAL A 182 -13.83 15.76 -0.99
C VAL A 182 -14.22 16.46 0.32
N SER A 183 -15.44 16.99 0.43
CA SER A 183 -15.92 17.62 1.66
C SER A 183 -15.96 16.66 2.85
N TYR A 184 -16.36 15.41 2.62
CA TYR A 184 -16.32 14.36 3.65
C TYR A 184 -14.90 14.06 4.13
N ILE A 185 -13.92 14.04 3.23
CA ILE A 185 -12.52 13.82 3.60
C ILE A 185 -11.98 15.04 4.39
N ASP A 186 -12.31 16.25 3.95
CA ASP A 186 -11.88 17.49 4.59
C ASP A 186 -12.38 17.60 6.05
N SER A 187 -13.55 17.04 6.35
CA SER A 187 -14.07 16.97 7.72
C SER A 187 -13.35 16.01 8.65
N GLN A 188 -12.42 15.20 8.13
CA GLN A 188 -11.71 14.18 8.88
C GLN A 188 -10.27 14.60 9.16
N GLN A 189 -9.74 14.21 10.32
CA GLN A 189 -8.35 14.46 10.70
C GLN A 189 -7.38 13.54 9.92
N ASP A 190 -6.17 14.03 9.66
CA ASP A 190 -5.06 13.26 9.13
C ASP A 190 -4.76 12.06 10.03
N GLY A 191 -4.35 10.95 9.42
CA GLY A 191 -4.10 9.70 10.15
C GLY A 191 -5.35 8.98 10.66
N LYS A 192 -6.55 9.63 10.60
CA LYS A 192 -7.82 9.04 11.02
C LYS A 192 -8.79 8.73 9.88
N ARG A 193 -8.45 9.12 8.66
CA ARG A 193 -9.20 8.79 7.45
C ARG A 193 -9.06 7.31 7.09
N ASN A 194 -9.84 6.86 6.13
CA ASN A 194 -9.63 5.55 5.55
C ASN A 194 -8.32 5.53 4.75
N HIS A 195 -7.50 4.49 4.89
CA HIS A 195 -6.19 4.38 4.26
C HIS A 195 -6.19 4.50 2.72
N HIS A 196 -7.35 4.40 2.04
CA HIS A 196 -7.44 4.63 0.59
C HIS A 196 -7.35 6.10 0.21
N TRP A 197 -7.70 7.01 1.14
CA TRP A 197 -7.66 8.46 0.92
C TRP A 197 -7.04 9.25 2.07
N ASP A 198 -6.50 8.59 3.08
CA ASP A 198 -5.70 9.29 4.07
C ASP A 198 -4.41 9.82 3.46
N VAL A 199 -3.80 10.80 4.07
CA VAL A 199 -2.53 11.37 3.62
C VAL A 199 -1.45 10.28 3.56
N GLN A 200 -0.66 10.29 2.50
CA GLN A 200 0.27 9.20 2.23
C GLN A 200 1.39 9.12 3.26
N HIS A 201 1.84 10.26 3.76
CA HIS A 201 2.89 10.28 4.78
C HIS A 201 2.47 9.57 6.07
N GLU A 202 1.19 9.65 6.48
CA GLU A 202 0.67 8.88 7.61
C GLU A 202 0.51 7.39 7.29
N VAL A 203 0.03 7.07 6.09
CA VAL A 203 -0.12 5.67 5.64
C VAL A 203 1.23 4.97 5.55
N LEU A 204 2.27 5.70 5.16
CA LEU A 204 3.64 5.24 5.00
C LEU A 204 4.49 5.44 6.25
N MET A 205 3.97 6.13 7.27
CA MET A 205 4.69 6.37 8.54
C MET A 205 6.07 7.02 8.31
N THR A 206 6.13 8.04 7.43
CA THR A 206 7.40 8.66 7.00
C THR A 206 8.14 9.40 8.11
N ASP A 207 7.50 9.65 9.22
CA ASP A 207 8.11 10.18 10.45
C ASP A 207 8.82 9.10 11.29
N ALA A 208 8.47 7.83 11.08
CA ALA A 208 9.01 6.70 11.84
C ALA A 208 9.88 5.75 10.99
N ILE A 209 9.73 5.81 9.66
CA ILE A 209 10.42 4.92 8.72
C ILE A 209 11.25 5.75 7.75
N HIS A 210 12.57 5.49 7.75
CA HIS A 210 13.47 6.03 6.74
C HIS A 210 13.46 5.14 5.51
N TYR A 211 12.98 5.66 4.39
CA TYR A 211 12.93 4.94 3.12
C TYR A 211 14.24 5.09 2.35
N SER A 212 14.80 3.96 1.92
CA SER A 212 15.95 3.95 1.01
C SER A 212 15.57 4.50 -0.35
N HIS A 213 14.32 4.26 -0.79
CA HIS A 213 13.79 4.87 -1.99
C HIS A 213 12.26 4.95 -1.98
N ILE A 214 11.74 6.09 -2.45
CA ILE A 214 10.31 6.35 -2.66
C ILE A 214 10.08 6.53 -4.15
N TYR A 215 9.37 5.59 -4.79
CA TYR A 215 9.09 5.65 -6.22
C TYR A 215 7.76 6.36 -6.48
N LYS A 216 7.77 7.31 -7.42
CA LYS A 216 6.53 7.92 -7.93
C LYS A 216 5.86 6.97 -8.91
N MET A 217 4.56 6.72 -8.72
CA MET A 217 3.80 5.87 -9.64
C MET A 217 3.83 6.41 -11.07
N GLU A 218 3.82 7.72 -11.20
CA GLU A 218 3.96 8.43 -12.46
C GLU A 218 5.40 8.35 -12.98
N GLY A 219 5.63 7.49 -13.97
CA GLY A 219 6.94 7.36 -14.63
C GLY A 219 8.00 6.50 -13.94
N GLN A 220 7.85 6.15 -12.65
CA GLN A 220 8.85 5.36 -11.92
C GLN A 220 8.34 3.98 -11.45
N PHE A 221 7.06 3.64 -11.73
CA PHE A 221 6.49 2.39 -11.21
C PHE A 221 7.28 1.15 -11.68
N ILE A 222 7.56 1.07 -12.98
CA ILE A 222 8.30 -0.05 -13.57
C ILE A 222 9.72 -0.12 -13.00
N GLN A 223 10.42 1.01 -13.00
CA GLN A 223 11.76 1.11 -12.42
C GLN A 223 11.79 0.61 -10.97
N GLY A 224 10.81 1.02 -10.17
CA GLY A 224 10.70 0.60 -8.77
C GLY A 224 10.42 -0.89 -8.63
N VAL A 225 9.53 -1.44 -9.45
CA VAL A 225 9.26 -2.89 -9.46
C VAL A 225 10.51 -3.68 -9.83
N THR A 226 11.20 -3.28 -10.91
CA THR A 226 12.45 -3.94 -11.36
C THR A 226 13.50 -3.90 -10.25
N SER A 227 13.80 -2.73 -9.70
CA SER A 227 14.81 -2.57 -8.65
C SER A 227 14.52 -3.42 -7.40
N ILE A 228 13.24 -3.51 -7.00
CA ILE A 228 12.85 -4.33 -5.86
C ILE A 228 12.96 -5.81 -6.19
N PHE A 229 12.55 -6.24 -7.40
CA PHE A 229 12.60 -7.63 -7.82
C PHE A 229 14.02 -8.14 -7.96
N ASP A 230 14.93 -7.34 -8.52
CA ASP A 230 16.37 -7.66 -8.61
C ASP A 230 16.94 -7.94 -7.21
N ARG A 231 16.62 -7.09 -6.23
CA ARG A 231 17.05 -7.32 -4.84
C ARG A 231 16.46 -8.58 -4.22
N LEU A 232 15.25 -8.93 -4.60
CA LEU A 232 14.58 -10.15 -4.14
C LEU A 232 15.06 -11.40 -4.87
N GLY A 233 15.94 -11.27 -5.88
CA GLY A 233 16.40 -12.36 -6.72
C GLY A 233 15.29 -12.90 -7.65
N ILE A 234 14.32 -12.07 -8.01
CA ILE A 234 13.21 -12.42 -8.90
C ILE A 234 13.62 -12.11 -10.34
N ALA A 235 13.46 -13.09 -11.24
CA ALA A 235 13.87 -12.97 -12.64
C ALA A 235 13.21 -11.79 -13.38
N GLU A 236 13.95 -11.16 -14.29
CA GLU A 236 13.51 -9.99 -15.08
C GLU A 236 12.26 -10.27 -15.94
N SER A 237 12.05 -11.51 -16.36
CA SER A 237 10.83 -11.93 -17.09
C SER A 237 9.53 -11.53 -16.39
N TRP A 238 9.54 -11.41 -15.06
CA TRP A 238 8.39 -10.98 -14.27
C TRP A 238 8.08 -9.48 -14.38
N THR A 239 9.10 -8.67 -14.53
CA THR A 239 8.94 -7.22 -14.75
C THR A 239 8.37 -6.96 -16.13
N THR A 240 8.80 -7.69 -17.15
CA THR A 240 8.26 -7.63 -18.52
C THR A 240 6.77 -8.00 -18.56
N GLN A 241 6.35 -9.07 -17.86
CA GLN A 241 4.93 -9.43 -17.73
C GLN A 241 4.08 -8.35 -17.03
N ALA A 242 4.69 -7.57 -16.12
CA ALA A 242 4.04 -6.46 -15.46
C ALA A 242 3.68 -5.33 -16.43
N MET A 243 4.53 -5.13 -17.43
CA MET A 243 4.35 -4.10 -18.45
C MET A 243 3.24 -4.45 -19.44
N GLU A 244 3.12 -5.73 -19.80
CA GLU A 244 2.21 -6.17 -20.86
C GLU A 244 0.72 -6.13 -20.47
N LYS A 245 0.40 -6.19 -19.19
CA LYS A 245 -0.99 -6.22 -18.71
C LYS A 245 -1.20 -5.31 -17.51
N PRO A 246 -1.36 -3.99 -17.69
CA PRO A 246 -1.79 -3.11 -16.63
C PRO A 246 -3.18 -3.57 -16.15
N ARG A 247 -3.21 -4.29 -15.02
CA ARG A 247 -4.47 -4.70 -14.40
C ARG A 247 -4.99 -3.56 -13.53
N ASN A 248 -6.24 -3.21 -13.69
CA ASN A 248 -6.98 -2.18 -13.00
C ASN A 248 -6.64 -0.74 -13.43
N GLU A 249 -6.67 -0.46 -14.72
CA GLU A 249 -7.08 0.87 -15.12
C GLU A 249 -8.49 1.07 -14.57
N SER A 250 -8.62 1.89 -13.52
CA SER A 250 -9.92 2.42 -13.11
C SER A 250 -10.52 2.97 -14.39
N LYS A 251 -11.71 2.48 -14.79
CA LYS A 251 -12.42 2.93 -16.02
C LYS A 251 -12.23 4.43 -16.10
N LYS A 252 -11.59 4.90 -17.18
CA LYS A 252 -11.22 6.30 -17.34
C LYS A 252 -12.48 7.12 -17.19
N VAL A 253 -12.66 7.76 -16.05
CA VAL A 253 -13.56 8.90 -15.97
C VAL A 253 -12.80 10.00 -16.69
N ASN A 254 -13.08 10.15 -17.99
CA ASN A 254 -12.37 11.09 -18.87
C ASN A 254 -12.76 12.55 -18.61
N GLU A 255 -13.64 12.81 -17.63
CA GLU A 255 -14.06 14.14 -17.29
C GLU A 255 -13.09 14.79 -16.30
N ALA A 256 -12.81 16.05 -16.53
CA ALA A 256 -12.12 16.91 -15.56
C ALA A 256 -13.01 17.04 -14.32
N ILE A 257 -12.67 16.32 -13.25
CA ILE A 257 -13.47 16.29 -12.01
C ILE A 257 -13.05 17.38 -11.02
N PHE A 258 -11.87 17.95 -11.20
CA PHE A 258 -11.38 19.03 -10.35
C PHE A 258 -11.81 20.39 -10.90
N THR A 259 -12.56 21.13 -10.11
CA THR A 259 -12.72 22.57 -10.26
C THR A 259 -11.63 23.28 -9.46
N PRO A 260 -11.31 24.56 -9.70
CA PRO A 260 -10.35 25.32 -8.89
C PRO A 260 -10.64 25.23 -7.38
N LYS A 261 -11.92 25.30 -7.00
CA LYS A 261 -12.36 25.18 -5.60
C LYS A 261 -12.05 23.80 -5.01
N LEU A 262 -12.32 22.73 -5.74
CA LEU A 262 -12.04 21.36 -5.28
C LEU A 262 -10.54 21.06 -5.26
N ALA A 263 -9.79 21.61 -6.20
CA ALA A 263 -8.34 21.51 -6.22
C ALA A 263 -7.71 22.18 -5.01
N GLU A 264 -8.14 23.40 -4.68
CA GLU A 264 -7.67 24.12 -3.50
C GLU A 264 -8.02 23.39 -2.20
N GLN A 265 -9.20 22.80 -2.12
CA GLN A 265 -9.59 21.97 -0.98
C GLN A 265 -8.71 20.71 -0.86
N ALA A 266 -8.47 20.02 -1.95
CA ALA A 266 -7.59 18.84 -1.98
C ALA A 266 -6.13 19.21 -1.69
N LYS A 267 -5.63 20.34 -2.21
CA LYS A 267 -4.31 20.89 -1.90
C LYS A 267 -4.13 21.10 -0.40
N ARG A 268 -5.10 21.70 0.27
CA ARG A 268 -5.08 21.92 1.72
C ARG A 268 -5.06 20.59 2.49
N ILE A 269 -5.89 19.61 2.10
CA ILE A 269 -5.96 18.30 2.72
C ILE A 269 -4.62 17.54 2.62
N TYR A 270 -3.96 17.64 1.47
CA TYR A 270 -2.74 16.86 1.15
C TYR A 270 -1.48 17.72 1.09
N ALA A 271 -1.48 18.92 1.70
CA ALA A 271 -0.39 19.89 1.62
C ALA A 271 0.97 19.27 1.96
N ARG A 272 1.02 18.46 3.03
CA ARG A 272 2.24 17.79 3.46
C ARG A 272 2.70 16.69 2.49
N ASP A 273 1.77 15.97 1.85
CA ASP A 273 2.11 14.98 0.82
C ASP A 273 2.73 15.64 -0.41
N PHE A 274 2.19 16.80 -0.85
CA PHE A 274 2.80 17.57 -1.94
C PHE A 274 4.23 17.98 -1.61
N GLN A 275 4.44 18.49 -0.40
CA GLN A 275 5.76 18.93 0.06
C GLN A 275 6.76 17.78 0.19
N ILE A 276 6.41 16.71 0.93
CA ILE A 276 7.31 15.59 1.23
C ILE A 276 7.68 14.83 -0.05
N PHE A 277 6.72 14.60 -0.94
CA PHE A 277 6.94 13.77 -2.13
C PHE A 277 7.27 14.60 -3.38
N GLY A 278 7.36 15.93 -3.26
CA GLY A 278 7.76 16.83 -4.35
C GLY A 278 6.81 16.74 -5.55
N TYR A 279 5.49 16.80 -5.30
CA TYR A 279 4.49 16.92 -6.35
C TYR A 279 4.11 18.38 -6.57
N ASP A 280 3.86 18.74 -7.83
CA ASP A 280 3.36 20.04 -8.18
C ASP A 280 1.91 20.23 -7.69
N VAL A 281 1.66 21.32 -6.96
CA VAL A 281 0.35 21.66 -6.40
C VAL A 281 -0.68 22.09 -7.46
N ASP A 282 -0.22 22.44 -8.66
CA ASP A 282 -1.08 22.83 -9.78
C ASP A 282 -1.29 21.71 -10.79
N SER A 283 -0.77 20.51 -10.51
CA SER A 283 -0.86 19.31 -11.36
C SER A 283 -2.28 18.73 -11.52
N TRP A 284 -3.29 19.35 -10.90
CA TRP A 284 -4.70 18.98 -11.09
C TRP A 284 -5.24 19.39 -12.46
N GLN A 285 -4.61 20.37 -13.12
CA GLN A 285 -4.98 20.85 -14.44
C GLN A 285 -4.75 19.73 -15.45
N GLY A 286 -5.84 19.22 -16.04
CA GLY A 286 -5.79 18.07 -16.96
C GLY A 286 -6.08 16.69 -16.33
N MET A 287 -6.53 16.64 -15.05
CA MET A 287 -6.90 15.39 -14.37
C MET A 287 -8.41 15.11 -14.41
#